data_fdd588b1440d2f0f390613a51b88103a
#
_entry.id   fdd588b1440d2f0f390613a51b88103a
#
_cell.length_a   1.000
_cell.length_b   1.000
_cell.length_c   1.000
_cell.angle_alpha   90.00
_cell.angle_beta   90.00
_cell.angle_gamma   90.00
#
_symmetry.space_group_name_H-M   'P 1'
#
loop_
_entity.id
_entity.type
_entity.pdbx_description
1 polymer ?
#
loop_
_entity_poly.entity_id
_entity_poly.type
_entity_poly.pdbx_seq_one_letter_code
_entity_poly.pdbx_strand_id
1 'polypeptide(L)'
;MLWLNAATSVLSSLPLLAYAAPVADNKPRIDYDAIIVGGGPAGLAALSALARVRRNVLLVDSGEYRNAATRHQHDVLGYDGVTPAYYKWFARKQLSNYDTITMTNGTISKILPQQNNTYFTVSGTYPDNKEITFTARKIVLATGLRDLLPDTPGVRENWGQGLYWCMWCDGHEHADQALGLLGPLTTVPGTVREVLSVNTDVIAFVNGTDTDANRAATEKSDPRWQEYLKLHNIQVENRTIAAIERLRDGSLPPGDPSLATHAEHDLFRVRFTEGEPILRNSFLTSYKEEQHSSLGVDMGVKMLGNKLTADQSKGLMTNVPGVYAIGDCNSDNVTNVPHALFTGKRAGVYLHVQLERENEAAELAALDGKSSVSRRSFHDHARSLWDRMNGEKGDLLYAGSFDQELQNGERNY
;
A
#
# COMPACT_ATOMS: atom_id res chain seq x y z
N MET A 1 -10.63 104.85 -22.09
CA MET A 1 -10.42 103.96 -23.23
C MET A 1 -9.61 102.79 -22.74
N LEU A 2 -10.26 101.73 -22.39
CA LEU A 2 -9.61 100.52 -21.95
C LEU A 2 -10.43 99.29 -22.46
N TRP A 3 -9.82 98.53 -23.35
CA TRP A 3 -10.41 97.32 -23.88
C TRP A 3 -10.12 96.16 -22.94
N LEU A 4 -11.13 95.45 -22.44
CA LEU A 4 -11.04 94.18 -21.77
C LEU A 4 -11.15 93.06 -22.81
N ASN A 5 -10.12 92.25 -22.94
CA ASN A 5 -10.16 90.97 -23.62
C ASN A 5 -10.60 89.87 -22.67
N ALA A 6 -11.72 89.30 -22.96
CA ALA A 6 -12.17 88.06 -22.26
C ALA A 6 -11.60 86.81 -23.00
N ALA A 7 -10.77 86.04 -22.28
CA ALA A 7 -10.26 84.81 -22.73
C ALA A 7 -11.23 83.65 -22.28
N THR A 8 -11.89 83.02 -23.25
CA THR A 8 -12.73 81.82 -23.04
C THR A 8 -11.84 80.61 -23.01
N SER A 9 -11.69 79.99 -21.82
CA SER A 9 -11.03 78.66 -21.69
C SER A 9 -12.02 77.55 -22.00
N VAL A 10 -11.73 76.82 -23.05
CA VAL A 10 -12.44 75.54 -23.42
C VAL A 10 -11.80 74.46 -22.61
N LEU A 11 -12.49 73.87 -21.60
CA LEU A 11 -12.12 72.64 -20.90
C LEU A 11 -12.52 71.44 -21.80
N SER A 12 -11.55 70.78 -22.42
CA SER A 12 -11.73 69.54 -23.07
C SER A 12 -11.79 68.40 -22.05
N SER A 13 -12.97 67.83 -21.82
CA SER A 13 -13.14 66.61 -21.02
C SER A 13 -12.63 65.38 -21.80
N LEU A 14 -11.46 64.88 -21.46
CA LEU A 14 -10.96 63.58 -21.87
C LEU A 14 -11.73 62.48 -21.09
N PRO A 15 -12.27 61.46 -21.77
CA PRO A 15 -12.86 60.31 -21.05
C PRO A 15 -11.73 59.55 -20.35
N LEU A 16 -11.81 59.37 -19.03
CA LEU A 16 -11.01 58.40 -18.29
C LEU A 16 -11.42 56.99 -18.79
N LEU A 17 -10.58 56.40 -19.62
CA LEU A 17 -10.60 54.95 -19.84
C LEU A 17 -10.22 54.26 -18.51
N ALA A 18 -11.22 53.80 -17.80
CA ALA A 18 -11.02 52.90 -16.68
C ALA A 18 -10.43 51.61 -17.22
N TYR A 19 -9.13 51.39 -17.07
CA TYR A 19 -8.51 50.10 -17.22
C TYR A 19 -9.12 49.17 -16.16
N ALA A 20 -10.01 48.29 -16.57
CA ALA A 20 -10.45 47.20 -15.71
C ALA A 20 -9.20 46.34 -15.39
N ALA A 21 -8.77 46.37 -14.15
CA ALA A 21 -7.75 45.43 -13.69
C ALA A 21 -8.20 43.99 -14.03
N PRO A 22 -7.31 43.15 -14.51
CA PRO A 22 -7.67 41.78 -14.77
C PRO A 22 -8.24 41.18 -13.50
N VAL A 23 -9.47 40.64 -13.57
CA VAL A 23 -10.06 39.89 -12.46
C VAL A 23 -9.12 38.71 -12.22
N ALA A 24 -8.48 38.70 -11.07
CA ALA A 24 -7.61 37.63 -10.66
C ALA A 24 -8.42 36.31 -10.78
N ASP A 25 -7.93 35.40 -11.57
CA ASP A 25 -8.55 34.09 -11.73
C ASP A 25 -8.48 33.37 -10.36
N ASN A 26 -9.58 33.44 -9.63
CA ASN A 26 -9.70 33.03 -8.22
C ASN A 26 -9.76 31.48 -8.10
N LYS A 27 -9.25 30.75 -9.12
CA LYS A 27 -9.12 29.30 -9.04
C LYS A 27 -8.04 28.95 -8.02
N PRO A 28 -8.35 28.09 -7.04
CA PRO A 28 -7.35 27.67 -6.08
C PRO A 28 -6.18 26.99 -6.82
N ARG A 29 -4.97 27.44 -6.50
CA ARG A 29 -3.76 26.77 -6.98
C ARG A 29 -3.69 25.40 -6.33
N ILE A 30 -3.76 24.34 -7.12
CA ILE A 30 -3.63 22.94 -6.67
C ILE A 30 -2.17 22.54 -6.82
N ASP A 31 -1.57 22.02 -5.75
CA ASP A 31 -0.14 21.71 -5.70
C ASP A 31 0.20 20.45 -6.50
N TYR A 32 -0.65 19.39 -6.42
CA TYR A 32 -0.40 18.08 -7.01
C TYR A 32 -1.59 17.56 -7.81
N ASP A 33 -1.31 16.78 -8.86
CA ASP A 33 -2.33 15.99 -9.55
C ASP A 33 -2.92 14.91 -8.63
N ALA A 34 -2.05 14.29 -7.82
CA ALA A 34 -2.46 13.32 -6.82
C ALA A 34 -1.53 13.32 -5.59
N ILE A 35 -2.10 12.99 -4.43
CA ILE A 35 -1.33 12.65 -3.23
C ILE A 35 -1.60 11.18 -2.89
N ILE A 36 -0.52 10.41 -2.71
CA ILE A 36 -0.53 9.01 -2.28
C ILE A 36 -0.18 8.96 -0.80
N VAL A 37 -1.04 8.35 0.01
CA VAL A 37 -0.83 8.18 1.45
C VAL A 37 -0.41 6.74 1.72
N GLY A 38 0.85 6.56 2.10
CA GLY A 38 1.50 5.28 2.36
C GLY A 38 2.51 4.88 1.29
N GLY A 39 3.73 4.55 1.73
CA GLY A 39 4.88 4.17 0.89
C GLY A 39 5.17 2.66 0.88
N GLY A 40 4.17 1.83 1.18
CA GLY A 40 4.25 0.38 0.99
C GLY A 40 4.21 -0.02 -0.49
N PRO A 41 4.25 -1.32 -0.81
CA PRO A 41 4.28 -1.81 -2.20
C PRO A 41 3.18 -1.21 -3.09
N ALA A 42 1.95 -1.09 -2.58
CA ALA A 42 0.83 -0.52 -3.32
C ALA A 42 1.06 0.96 -3.68
N GLY A 43 1.48 1.78 -2.70
CA GLY A 43 1.75 3.20 -2.92
C GLY A 43 2.91 3.44 -3.88
N LEU A 44 4.00 2.68 -3.76
CA LEU A 44 5.13 2.75 -4.67
C LEU A 44 4.75 2.35 -6.09
N ALA A 45 3.90 1.33 -6.26
CA ALA A 45 3.40 0.92 -7.58
C ALA A 45 2.48 1.99 -8.22
N ALA A 46 1.62 2.63 -7.42
CA ALA A 46 0.79 3.74 -7.90
C ALA A 46 1.66 4.94 -8.31
N LEU A 47 2.66 5.28 -7.50
CA LEU A 47 3.62 6.34 -7.79
C LEU A 47 4.39 6.05 -9.08
N SER A 48 4.87 4.81 -9.26
CA SER A 48 5.54 4.37 -10.49
C SER A 48 4.65 4.54 -11.73
N ALA A 49 3.38 4.11 -11.64
CA ALA A 49 2.45 4.24 -12.73
C ALA A 49 2.22 5.70 -13.15
N LEU A 50 2.10 6.60 -12.18
CA LEU A 50 1.86 8.03 -12.40
C LEU A 50 3.12 8.77 -12.86
N ALA A 51 4.28 8.38 -12.35
CA ALA A 51 5.58 8.90 -12.79
C ALA A 51 5.84 8.63 -14.28
N ARG A 52 5.53 7.42 -14.76
CA ARG A 52 5.69 7.01 -16.16
C ARG A 52 4.88 7.87 -17.15
N VAL A 53 3.82 8.49 -16.68
CA VAL A 53 2.97 9.41 -17.47
C VAL A 53 3.14 10.86 -17.01
N ARG A 54 4.22 11.17 -16.30
CA ARG A 54 4.66 12.52 -15.90
C ARG A 54 3.60 13.31 -15.12
N ARG A 55 2.84 12.64 -14.25
CA ARG A 55 1.96 13.34 -13.30
C ARG A 55 2.77 13.97 -12.18
N ASN A 56 2.33 15.15 -11.74
CA ASN A 56 2.87 15.78 -10.57
C ASN A 56 2.26 15.14 -9.31
N VAL A 57 3.02 14.29 -8.62
CA VAL A 57 2.53 13.44 -7.52
C VAL A 57 3.40 13.55 -6.28
N LEU A 58 2.75 13.68 -5.14
CA LEU A 58 3.38 13.56 -3.82
C LEU A 58 3.03 12.19 -3.22
N LEU A 59 4.02 11.48 -2.74
CA LEU A 59 3.85 10.32 -1.85
C LEU A 59 4.31 10.72 -0.44
N VAL A 60 3.42 10.52 0.55
CA VAL A 60 3.72 10.72 1.97
C VAL A 60 3.69 9.38 2.68
N ASP A 61 4.78 9.02 3.35
CA ASP A 61 5.01 7.71 3.95
C ASP A 61 5.34 7.82 5.43
N SER A 62 4.53 7.19 6.28
CA SER A 62 4.77 7.13 7.74
C SER A 62 5.96 6.25 8.12
N GLY A 63 6.38 5.35 7.23
CA GLY A 63 7.42 4.36 7.52
C GLY A 63 6.92 3.15 8.30
N GLU A 64 5.62 3.05 8.57
CA GLU A 64 5.01 1.91 9.25
C GLU A 64 4.46 0.90 8.24
N TYR A 65 5.00 -0.32 8.25
CA TYR A 65 4.64 -1.33 7.26
C TYR A 65 4.24 -2.64 7.94
N ARG A 66 3.18 -3.29 7.45
CA ARG A 66 2.68 -4.55 8.00
C ARG A 66 3.75 -5.65 8.01
N ASN A 67 4.56 -5.74 6.96
CA ASN A 67 5.63 -6.73 6.84
C ASN A 67 7.00 -6.25 7.32
N ALA A 68 7.08 -5.20 8.14
CA ALA A 68 8.37 -4.68 8.61
C ALA A 68 9.14 -5.68 9.49
N ALA A 69 8.42 -6.56 10.19
CA ALA A 69 9.01 -7.53 11.11
C ALA A 69 9.46 -8.83 10.44
N THR A 70 9.02 -9.12 9.19
CA THR A 70 9.42 -10.35 8.50
C THR A 70 10.89 -10.32 8.12
N ARG A 71 11.56 -11.47 8.24
CA ARG A 71 12.99 -11.60 7.91
C ARG A 71 13.23 -11.37 6.41
N HIS A 72 12.43 -12.04 5.60
CA HIS A 72 12.52 -11.97 4.14
C HIS A 72 11.15 -11.76 3.51
N GLN A 73 11.15 -11.33 2.27
CA GLN A 73 9.95 -11.16 1.46
C GLN A 73 9.98 -12.20 0.35
N HIS A 74 8.96 -13.03 0.28
CA HIS A 74 8.82 -14.07 -0.73
C HIS A 74 7.64 -13.83 -1.66
N ASP A 75 7.48 -14.67 -2.68
CA ASP A 75 6.40 -14.59 -3.69
C ASP A 75 6.42 -13.25 -4.46
N VAL A 76 7.59 -12.63 -4.64
CA VAL A 76 7.76 -11.43 -5.46
C VAL A 76 8.83 -11.69 -6.51
N LEU A 77 8.39 -12.09 -7.71
CA LEU A 77 9.28 -12.46 -8.81
C LEU A 77 10.35 -11.38 -9.08
N GLY A 78 11.62 -11.78 -9.09
CA GLY A 78 12.77 -10.91 -9.22
C GLY A 78 13.25 -10.27 -7.90
N TYR A 79 12.51 -10.43 -6.80
CA TYR A 79 12.84 -9.94 -5.46
C TYR A 79 12.55 -10.97 -4.38
N ASP A 80 12.55 -12.24 -4.75
CA ASP A 80 12.34 -13.33 -3.80
C ASP A 80 13.50 -13.42 -2.80
N GLY A 81 13.21 -13.57 -1.51
CA GLY A 81 14.22 -13.69 -0.46
C GLY A 81 14.88 -12.38 -0.02
N VAL A 82 14.58 -11.23 -0.61
CA VAL A 82 15.11 -9.95 -0.12
C VAL A 82 14.39 -9.48 1.15
N THR A 83 15.06 -8.65 1.96
CA THR A 83 14.37 -8.02 3.09
C THR A 83 13.31 -7.03 2.61
N PRO A 84 12.18 -6.87 3.31
CA PRO A 84 11.18 -5.85 2.97
C PRO A 84 11.75 -4.42 2.94
N ALA A 85 12.78 -4.16 3.74
CA ALA A 85 13.48 -2.88 3.76
C ALA A 85 14.26 -2.64 2.45
N TYR A 86 15.01 -3.66 1.97
CA TYR A 86 15.76 -3.57 0.73
C TYR A 86 14.83 -3.35 -0.47
N TYR A 87 13.74 -4.11 -0.54
CA TYR A 87 12.74 -3.95 -1.60
C TYR A 87 12.24 -2.50 -1.71
N LYS A 88 11.80 -1.92 -0.59
CA LYS A 88 11.29 -0.53 -0.56
C LYS A 88 12.37 0.49 -0.88
N TRP A 89 13.57 0.30 -0.36
CA TRP A 89 14.71 1.18 -0.67
C TRP A 89 15.03 1.18 -2.16
N PHE A 90 15.12 -0.02 -2.78
CA PHE A 90 15.44 -0.14 -4.19
C PHE A 90 14.34 0.42 -5.09
N ALA A 91 13.07 0.16 -4.77
CA ALA A 91 11.94 0.75 -5.48
C ALA A 91 11.97 2.29 -5.42
N ARG A 92 12.25 2.87 -4.23
CA ARG A 92 12.42 4.33 -4.09
C ARG A 92 13.61 4.86 -4.88
N LYS A 93 14.74 4.14 -4.89
CA LYS A 93 15.91 4.51 -5.70
C LYS A 93 15.56 4.57 -7.19
N GLN A 94 14.85 3.59 -7.72
CA GLN A 94 14.38 3.63 -9.11
C GLN A 94 13.43 4.80 -9.39
N LEU A 95 12.53 5.08 -8.46
CA LEU A 95 11.56 6.16 -8.59
C LEU A 95 12.18 7.56 -8.48
N SER A 96 13.30 7.72 -7.78
CA SER A 96 13.98 9.02 -7.67
C SER A 96 14.52 9.58 -9.00
N ASN A 97 14.54 8.75 -10.05
CA ASN A 97 14.89 9.20 -11.40
C ASN A 97 13.78 10.00 -12.10
N TYR A 98 12.58 10.12 -11.51
CA TYR A 98 11.46 10.84 -12.10
C TYR A 98 11.25 12.20 -11.44
N ASP A 99 11.54 13.28 -12.14
CA ASP A 99 11.46 14.67 -11.64
C ASP A 99 10.04 15.16 -11.36
N THR A 100 9.03 14.43 -11.82
CA THR A 100 7.62 14.82 -11.66
C THR A 100 6.97 14.29 -10.39
N ILE A 101 7.72 13.53 -9.59
CA ILE A 101 7.24 12.99 -8.34
C ILE A 101 8.06 13.49 -7.15
N THR A 102 7.40 13.55 -6.01
CA THR A 102 8.03 13.85 -4.72
C THR A 102 7.71 12.72 -3.75
N MET A 103 8.71 12.22 -3.04
CA MET A 103 8.54 11.27 -1.95
C MET A 103 9.01 11.90 -0.65
N THR A 104 8.17 11.90 0.36
CA THR A 104 8.52 12.43 1.68
C THR A 104 8.06 11.49 2.80
N ASN A 105 8.79 11.52 3.90
CA ASN A 105 8.37 10.84 5.12
C ASN A 105 7.48 11.78 5.93
N GLY A 106 6.40 11.25 6.49
CA GLY A 106 5.45 12.00 7.30
C GLY A 106 4.15 11.23 7.52
N THR A 107 3.33 11.70 8.42
CA THR A 107 2.03 11.10 8.74
C THR A 107 0.92 12.06 8.36
N ILE A 108 0.03 11.62 7.48
CA ILE A 108 -1.19 12.36 7.15
C ILE A 108 -2.23 12.05 8.22
N SER A 109 -2.77 13.11 8.81
CA SER A 109 -3.78 13.01 9.88
C SER A 109 -5.17 13.44 9.43
N LYS A 110 -5.29 14.18 8.32
CA LYS A 110 -6.58 14.70 7.86
C LYS A 110 -6.58 14.92 6.34
N ILE A 111 -7.71 14.59 5.72
CA ILE A 111 -7.99 14.87 4.31
C ILE A 111 -9.40 15.46 4.22
N LEU A 112 -9.52 16.64 3.63
CA LEU A 112 -10.79 17.37 3.49
C LEU A 112 -11.14 17.52 2.01
N PRO A 113 -12.25 16.94 1.56
CA PRO A 113 -12.80 17.21 0.24
C PRO A 113 -13.18 18.69 0.09
N GLN A 114 -12.89 19.27 -1.07
CA GLN A 114 -13.15 20.66 -1.40
C GLN A 114 -13.98 20.75 -2.69
N GLN A 115 -14.83 21.77 -2.78
CA GLN A 115 -15.62 22.07 -3.98
C GLN A 115 -16.27 20.82 -4.60
N ASN A 116 -17.03 20.08 -3.79
CA ASN A 116 -17.68 18.84 -4.22
C ASN A 116 -16.71 17.78 -4.79
N ASN A 117 -15.61 17.52 -4.09
CA ASN A 117 -14.55 16.56 -4.45
C ASN A 117 -13.74 16.93 -5.72
N THR A 118 -13.76 18.19 -6.13
CA THR A 118 -12.92 18.65 -7.26
C THR A 118 -11.44 18.61 -6.90
N TYR A 119 -11.11 18.90 -5.62
CA TYR A 119 -9.79 18.75 -5.05
C TYR A 119 -9.88 18.46 -3.54
N PHE A 120 -8.75 18.20 -2.94
CA PHE A 120 -8.63 17.82 -1.52
C PHE A 120 -7.54 18.65 -0.85
N THR A 121 -7.77 19.07 0.39
CA THR A 121 -6.74 19.59 1.28
C THR A 121 -6.26 18.44 2.17
N VAL A 122 -4.95 18.21 2.19
CA VAL A 122 -4.28 17.16 2.95
C VAL A 122 -3.41 17.78 4.01
N SER A 123 -3.57 17.36 5.26
CA SER A 123 -2.82 17.86 6.41
C SER A 123 -2.20 16.74 7.22
N GLY A 124 -1.06 17.00 7.83
CA GLY A 124 -0.32 16.03 8.64
C GLY A 124 0.94 16.63 9.23
N THR A 125 1.92 15.79 9.55
CA THR A 125 3.20 16.20 10.13
C THR A 125 4.37 15.47 9.51
N TYR A 126 5.49 16.14 9.37
CA TYR A 126 6.80 15.55 9.11
C TYR A 126 7.35 14.87 10.38
N PRO A 127 8.40 14.03 10.27
CA PRO A 127 9.02 13.41 11.44
C PRO A 127 9.56 14.39 12.49
N ASP A 128 9.89 15.62 12.08
CA ASP A 128 10.34 16.71 12.96
C ASP A 128 9.17 17.55 13.54
N ASN A 129 7.94 17.04 13.44
CA ASN A 129 6.68 17.69 13.88
C ASN A 129 6.31 18.98 13.14
N LYS A 130 6.97 19.32 12.05
CA LYS A 130 6.50 20.40 11.19
C LYS A 130 5.21 20.01 10.46
N GLU A 131 4.33 20.99 10.28
CA GLU A 131 3.06 20.74 9.61
C GLU A 131 3.22 20.46 8.12
N ILE A 132 2.44 19.51 7.64
CA ILE A 132 2.22 19.25 6.22
C ILE A 132 0.86 19.86 5.86
N THR A 133 0.81 20.67 4.81
CA THR A 133 -0.45 21.11 4.21
C THR A 133 -0.25 21.26 2.70
N PHE A 134 -0.99 20.44 1.95
CA PHE A 134 -0.96 20.44 0.49
C PHE A 134 -2.36 20.26 -0.08
N THR A 135 -2.51 20.59 -1.37
CA THR A 135 -3.74 20.36 -2.13
C THR A 135 -3.48 19.41 -3.29
N ALA A 136 -4.46 18.54 -3.59
CA ALA A 136 -4.38 17.61 -4.71
C ALA A 136 -5.73 17.42 -5.39
N ARG A 137 -5.72 17.13 -6.69
CA ARG A 137 -6.94 16.77 -7.43
C ARG A 137 -7.48 15.40 -7.06
N LYS A 138 -6.61 14.44 -6.75
CA LYS A 138 -6.96 13.06 -6.42
C LYS A 138 -6.20 12.58 -5.18
N ILE A 139 -6.80 11.61 -4.50
CA ILE A 139 -6.20 10.95 -3.34
C ILE A 139 -6.10 9.45 -3.61
N VAL A 140 -4.95 8.86 -3.26
CA VAL A 140 -4.74 7.42 -3.27
C VAL A 140 -4.41 6.97 -1.85
N LEU A 141 -5.33 6.22 -1.25
CA LEU A 141 -5.15 5.60 0.05
C LEU A 141 -4.44 4.26 -0.12
N ALA A 142 -3.16 4.22 0.23
CA ALA A 142 -2.31 3.03 0.29
C ALA A 142 -1.95 2.71 1.75
N THR A 143 -2.89 2.96 2.65
CA THR A 143 -2.70 2.99 4.10
C THR A 143 -2.55 1.61 4.74
N GLY A 144 -2.93 0.55 4.04
CA GLY A 144 -2.76 -0.82 4.51
C GLY A 144 -3.64 -1.19 5.71
N LEU A 145 -3.27 -2.32 6.33
CA LEU A 145 -3.90 -2.89 7.53
C LEU A 145 -2.87 -3.05 8.64
N ARG A 146 -3.34 -3.24 9.86
CA ARG A 146 -2.56 -3.73 10.99
C ARG A 146 -3.21 -4.95 11.61
N ASP A 147 -2.40 -5.89 12.06
CA ASP A 147 -2.85 -7.11 12.73
C ASP A 147 -3.14 -6.83 14.20
N LEU A 148 -4.25 -7.35 14.70
CA LEU A 148 -4.67 -7.25 16.10
C LEU A 148 -4.07 -8.42 16.88
N LEU A 149 -2.84 -8.25 17.34
CA LEU A 149 -2.13 -9.28 18.08
C LEU A 149 -2.68 -9.40 19.50
N PRO A 150 -2.89 -10.64 20.00
CA PRO A 150 -3.24 -10.84 21.41
C PRO A 150 -2.10 -10.42 22.33
N ASP A 151 -2.44 -10.08 23.58
CA ASP A 151 -1.46 -9.70 24.61
C ASP A 151 -0.72 -10.91 25.21
N THR A 152 -0.87 -12.09 24.63
CA THR A 152 -0.15 -13.31 25.03
C THR A 152 1.36 -13.07 24.90
N PRO A 153 2.12 -13.19 26.01
CA PRO A 153 3.58 -13.02 26.00
C PRO A 153 4.26 -13.88 24.93
N GLY A 154 5.16 -13.29 24.16
CA GLY A 154 5.89 -13.92 23.08
C GLY A 154 5.21 -13.84 21.71
N VAL A 155 3.95 -13.42 21.59
CA VAL A 155 3.31 -13.27 20.28
C VAL A 155 3.88 -12.06 19.55
N ARG A 156 3.87 -10.89 20.17
CA ARG A 156 4.35 -9.65 19.56
C ARG A 156 5.85 -9.68 19.28
N GLU A 157 6.61 -10.24 20.19
CA GLU A 157 8.07 -10.34 20.12
C GLU A 157 8.56 -11.25 18.98
N ASN A 158 7.73 -12.21 18.59
CA ASN A 158 8.05 -13.20 17.56
C ASN A 158 7.25 -13.00 16.24
N TRP A 159 6.46 -11.93 16.16
CA TRP A 159 5.66 -11.62 14.99
C TRP A 159 6.52 -11.37 13.75
N GLY A 160 6.20 -12.04 12.64
CA GLY A 160 7.00 -12.01 11.41
C GLY A 160 8.31 -12.80 11.48
N GLN A 161 8.56 -13.54 12.56
CA GLN A 161 9.78 -14.31 12.77
C GLN A 161 9.44 -15.67 13.41
N GLY A 162 8.96 -16.59 12.59
CA GLY A 162 8.44 -17.89 13.02
C GLY A 162 6.97 -17.87 13.49
N LEU A 163 6.38 -16.71 13.78
CA LEU A 163 4.93 -16.49 13.85
C LEU A 163 4.51 -15.65 12.66
N TYR A 164 3.81 -16.21 11.70
CA TYR A 164 3.46 -15.57 10.43
C TYR A 164 1.98 -15.75 10.09
N TRP A 165 1.47 -15.00 9.11
CA TRP A 165 0.04 -14.98 8.73
C TRP A 165 -0.22 -15.37 7.27
N CYS A 166 0.81 -15.79 6.55
CA CYS A 166 0.72 -16.08 5.13
C CYS A 166 1.61 -17.28 4.79
N MET A 167 1.00 -18.38 4.31
CA MET A 167 1.73 -19.58 3.92
C MET A 167 2.66 -19.36 2.72
N TRP A 168 2.21 -18.58 1.73
CA TRP A 168 3.00 -18.26 0.55
C TRP A 168 4.17 -17.32 0.85
N CYS A 169 4.12 -16.64 2.00
CA CYS A 169 5.15 -15.66 2.38
C CYS A 169 6.30 -16.29 3.19
N ASP A 170 5.98 -17.18 4.13
CA ASP A 170 6.95 -17.69 5.11
C ASP A 170 6.84 -19.23 5.30
N GLY A 171 5.86 -19.88 4.67
CA GLY A 171 5.60 -21.30 4.93
C GLY A 171 6.67 -22.23 4.37
N HIS A 172 7.27 -21.90 3.24
CA HIS A 172 8.29 -22.73 2.59
C HIS A 172 9.57 -22.85 3.44
N GLU A 173 9.99 -21.79 4.08
CA GLU A 173 11.17 -21.75 4.96
C GLU A 173 10.99 -22.60 6.22
N HIS A 174 9.72 -22.89 6.58
CA HIS A 174 9.33 -23.73 7.70
C HIS A 174 8.73 -25.09 7.27
N ALA A 175 8.96 -25.48 6.01
CA ALA A 175 8.44 -26.76 5.47
C ALA A 175 8.98 -27.96 6.23
N ASP A 176 8.18 -29.04 6.29
CA ASP A 176 8.51 -30.34 6.90
C ASP A 176 8.85 -30.27 8.40
N GLN A 177 8.49 -29.17 9.08
CA GLN A 177 8.73 -28.95 10.50
C GLN A 177 7.41 -29.01 11.30
N ALA A 178 7.51 -29.10 12.62
CA ALA A 178 6.37 -29.09 13.51
C ALA A 178 5.67 -27.72 13.54
N LEU A 179 4.49 -27.61 12.92
CA LEU A 179 3.72 -26.39 12.77
C LEU A 179 2.61 -26.28 13.82
N GLY A 180 2.43 -25.11 14.38
CA GLY A 180 1.27 -24.72 15.16
C GLY A 180 0.33 -23.81 14.34
N LEU A 181 -0.99 -24.03 14.47
CA LEU A 181 -1.98 -23.08 13.97
C LEU A 181 -2.51 -22.27 15.17
N LEU A 182 -2.41 -20.94 15.11
CA LEU A 182 -2.90 -20.04 16.16
C LEU A 182 -4.11 -19.26 15.67
N GLY A 183 -5.28 -19.58 16.20
CA GLY A 183 -6.52 -18.92 15.81
C GLY A 183 -7.76 -19.57 16.44
N PRO A 184 -8.94 -19.00 16.23
CA PRO A 184 -10.17 -19.60 16.73
C PRO A 184 -10.51 -20.93 16.00
N LEU A 185 -11.24 -21.82 16.66
CA LEU A 185 -11.65 -23.11 16.09
C LEU A 185 -12.30 -22.96 14.70
N THR A 186 -13.05 -21.89 14.49
CA THR A 186 -13.78 -21.64 13.24
C THR A 186 -12.89 -21.42 12.03
N THR A 187 -11.60 -21.11 12.21
CA THR A 187 -10.64 -20.95 11.10
C THR A 187 -9.83 -22.21 10.83
N VAL A 188 -9.79 -23.15 11.78
CA VAL A 188 -8.91 -24.33 11.73
C VAL A 188 -9.09 -25.17 10.44
N PRO A 189 -10.31 -25.55 9.99
CA PRO A 189 -10.43 -26.38 8.81
C PRO A 189 -9.90 -25.71 7.53
N GLY A 190 -10.09 -24.40 7.41
CA GLY A 190 -9.54 -23.60 6.31
C GLY A 190 -8.03 -23.60 6.32
N THR A 191 -7.45 -23.25 7.46
CA THR A 191 -6.00 -23.15 7.64
C THR A 191 -5.31 -24.52 7.47
N VAL A 192 -5.92 -25.61 7.92
CA VAL A 192 -5.38 -26.97 7.69
C VAL A 192 -5.27 -27.27 6.19
N ARG A 193 -6.27 -26.91 5.39
CA ARG A 193 -6.20 -27.09 3.92
C ARG A 193 -5.04 -26.34 3.28
N GLU A 194 -4.67 -25.20 3.81
CA GLU A 194 -3.57 -24.39 3.28
C GLU A 194 -2.18 -24.96 3.58
N VAL A 195 -2.03 -25.68 4.71
CA VAL A 195 -0.70 -26.10 5.21
C VAL A 195 -0.29 -27.51 4.83
N LEU A 196 -1.23 -28.42 4.51
CA LEU A 196 -0.95 -29.86 4.37
C LEU A 196 0.00 -30.23 3.25
N SER A 197 0.17 -29.39 2.23
CA SER A 197 1.17 -29.61 1.18
C SER A 197 2.60 -29.28 1.62
N VAL A 198 2.74 -28.58 2.77
CA VAL A 198 4.02 -28.07 3.28
C VAL A 198 4.36 -28.72 4.61
N ASN A 199 3.38 -28.89 5.52
CA ASN A 199 3.60 -29.45 6.85
C ASN A 199 2.56 -30.54 7.17
N THR A 200 3.01 -31.67 7.69
CA THR A 200 2.15 -32.81 8.10
C THR A 200 2.08 -32.98 9.62
N ASP A 201 3.08 -32.49 10.40
CA ASP A 201 3.03 -32.43 11.87
C ASP A 201 2.40 -31.11 12.30
N VAL A 202 1.07 -31.11 12.46
CA VAL A 202 0.28 -29.89 12.72
C VAL A 202 -0.55 -30.05 13.99
N ILE A 203 -0.49 -29.04 14.87
CA ILE A 203 -1.39 -28.87 16.03
C ILE A 203 -2.13 -27.54 15.93
N ALA A 204 -3.45 -27.56 16.05
CA ALA A 204 -4.27 -26.37 16.11
C ALA A 204 -4.45 -25.90 17.57
N PHE A 205 -3.84 -24.78 17.93
CA PHE A 205 -3.97 -24.15 19.24
C PHE A 205 -5.11 -23.14 19.22
N VAL A 206 -6.25 -23.51 19.79
CA VAL A 206 -7.47 -22.71 19.68
C VAL A 206 -7.78 -21.86 20.93
N ASN A 207 -6.91 -21.95 21.94
CA ASN A 207 -6.86 -21.04 23.10
C ASN A 207 -8.24 -20.81 23.75
N GLY A 208 -8.94 -21.89 24.13
CA GLY A 208 -10.25 -21.83 24.78
C GLY A 208 -11.44 -21.60 23.85
N THR A 209 -11.25 -21.52 22.53
CA THR A 209 -12.35 -21.28 21.58
C THR A 209 -13.04 -22.55 21.11
N ASP A 210 -12.62 -23.73 21.51
CA ASP A 210 -13.32 -24.99 21.27
C ASP A 210 -14.55 -25.10 22.18
N THR A 211 -15.63 -24.43 21.79
CA THR A 211 -16.92 -24.37 22.49
C THR A 211 -18.01 -24.95 21.61
N ASP A 212 -19.14 -25.36 22.19
CA ASP A 212 -20.29 -25.87 21.44
C ASP A 212 -20.76 -24.89 20.37
N ALA A 213 -20.79 -23.58 20.66
CA ALA A 213 -21.16 -22.54 19.72
C ALA A 213 -20.20 -22.46 18.52
N ASN A 214 -18.89 -22.50 18.77
CA ASN A 214 -17.89 -22.46 17.69
C ASN A 214 -17.86 -23.79 16.92
N ARG A 215 -18.07 -24.94 17.57
CA ARG A 215 -18.23 -26.24 16.87
C ARG A 215 -19.42 -26.20 15.91
N ALA A 216 -20.59 -25.70 16.37
CA ALA A 216 -21.76 -25.56 15.51
C ALA A 216 -21.55 -24.58 14.36
N ALA A 217 -20.85 -23.45 14.61
CA ALA A 217 -20.47 -22.50 13.56
C ALA A 217 -19.52 -23.11 12.53
N THR A 218 -18.51 -23.86 12.98
CA THR A 218 -17.57 -24.58 12.12
C THR A 218 -18.28 -25.64 11.29
N GLU A 219 -19.16 -26.45 11.88
CA GLU A 219 -19.92 -27.48 11.17
C GLU A 219 -20.82 -26.87 10.08
N LYS A 220 -21.37 -25.69 10.32
CA LYS A 220 -22.19 -24.97 9.33
C LYS A 220 -21.37 -24.50 8.12
N SER A 221 -20.13 -24.03 8.32
CA SER A 221 -19.27 -23.53 7.26
C SER A 221 -18.47 -24.64 6.56
N ASP A 222 -18.05 -25.63 7.33
CA ASP A 222 -17.22 -26.76 6.92
C ASP A 222 -17.80 -28.09 7.41
N PRO A 223 -18.85 -28.62 6.77
CA PRO A 223 -19.41 -29.91 7.12
C PRO A 223 -18.35 -31.01 7.10
N ARG A 224 -18.40 -31.90 8.11
CA ARG A 224 -17.43 -33.00 8.28
C ARG A 224 -16.00 -32.53 8.65
N TRP A 225 -15.82 -31.33 9.15
CA TRP A 225 -14.49 -30.80 9.53
C TRP A 225 -13.76 -31.72 10.53
N GLN A 226 -14.46 -32.34 11.49
CA GLN A 226 -13.86 -33.24 12.47
C GLN A 226 -13.29 -34.50 11.82
N GLU A 227 -13.99 -35.07 10.84
CA GLU A 227 -13.51 -36.23 10.08
C GLU A 227 -12.26 -35.86 9.26
N TYR A 228 -12.25 -34.66 8.70
CA TYR A 228 -11.11 -34.16 7.94
C TYR A 228 -9.88 -33.96 8.81
N LEU A 229 -10.01 -33.33 9.98
CA LEU A 229 -8.92 -33.20 10.94
C LEU A 229 -8.41 -34.58 11.39
N LYS A 230 -9.31 -35.52 11.69
CA LYS A 230 -8.95 -36.88 12.08
C LYS A 230 -8.20 -37.62 10.96
N LEU A 231 -8.65 -37.49 9.70
CA LEU A 231 -8.01 -38.10 8.53
C LEU A 231 -6.52 -37.71 8.42
N HIS A 232 -6.20 -36.44 8.77
CA HIS A 232 -4.85 -35.90 8.71
C HIS A 232 -4.11 -35.88 10.05
N ASN A 233 -4.66 -36.57 11.08
CA ASN A 233 -4.08 -36.59 12.46
C ASN A 233 -3.86 -35.21 13.10
N ILE A 234 -4.68 -34.23 12.73
CA ILE A 234 -4.59 -32.89 13.29
C ILE A 234 -5.18 -32.88 14.70
N GLN A 235 -4.37 -32.51 15.68
CA GLN A 235 -4.78 -32.34 17.07
C GLN A 235 -5.32 -30.92 17.29
N VAL A 236 -6.39 -30.81 18.08
CA VAL A 236 -6.92 -29.53 18.56
C VAL A 236 -6.54 -29.36 20.02
N GLU A 237 -5.69 -28.37 20.31
CA GLU A 237 -5.25 -28.03 21.66
C GLU A 237 -6.06 -26.81 22.14
N ASN A 238 -6.93 -27.02 23.13
CA ASN A 238 -7.85 -25.98 23.60
C ASN A 238 -7.43 -25.30 24.91
N ARG A 239 -6.33 -25.76 25.55
CA ARG A 239 -5.85 -25.11 26.78
C ARG A 239 -5.50 -23.65 26.54
N THR A 240 -5.71 -22.83 27.57
CA THR A 240 -5.35 -21.41 27.53
C THR A 240 -3.83 -21.25 27.48
N ILE A 241 -3.35 -20.54 26.46
CA ILE A 241 -1.93 -20.25 26.25
C ILE A 241 -1.49 -19.16 27.22
N ALA A 242 -0.50 -19.47 28.04
CA ALA A 242 0.12 -18.54 28.98
C ALA A 242 1.28 -17.75 28.34
N ALA A 243 2.06 -18.38 27.44
CA ALA A 243 3.15 -17.71 26.71
C ALA A 243 3.63 -18.58 25.54
N ILE A 244 4.26 -17.93 24.55
CA ILE A 244 4.99 -18.56 23.45
C ILE A 244 6.46 -18.12 23.53
N GLU A 245 7.31 -18.99 24.07
CA GLU A 245 8.70 -18.69 24.32
C GLU A 245 9.59 -19.18 23.19
N ARG A 246 10.37 -18.30 22.55
CA ARG A 246 11.40 -18.71 21.60
C ARG A 246 12.58 -19.34 22.34
N LEU A 247 12.90 -20.58 22.01
CA LEU A 247 14.06 -21.31 22.54
C LEU A 247 15.25 -21.27 21.58
N ARG A 248 14.99 -21.16 20.29
CA ARG A 248 16.01 -21.04 19.25
C ARG A 248 15.52 -20.11 18.14
N ASP A 249 16.39 -19.22 17.68
CA ASP A 249 16.18 -18.37 16.50
C ASP A 249 16.56 -19.16 15.25
N GLY A 250 15.61 -19.34 14.34
CA GLY A 250 15.76 -20.12 13.12
C GLY A 250 16.64 -19.46 12.05
N SER A 251 16.92 -18.17 12.20
CA SER A 251 17.87 -17.46 11.33
C SER A 251 19.33 -17.76 11.67
N LEU A 252 19.62 -18.50 12.77
CA LEU A 252 20.96 -18.77 13.26
C LEU A 252 21.26 -20.29 13.37
N PRO A 253 22.37 -20.82 12.82
CA PRO A 253 23.28 -20.16 11.88
C PRO A 253 22.54 -19.85 10.59
N PRO A 254 22.82 -18.71 10.00
CA PRO A 254 22.16 -18.35 8.75
C PRO A 254 22.51 -19.37 7.66
N GLY A 255 21.54 -19.68 6.84
CA GLY A 255 21.80 -20.26 5.54
C GLY A 255 22.69 -19.34 4.71
N ASP A 256 23.01 -19.72 3.51
CA ASP A 256 23.73 -18.83 2.59
C ASP A 256 22.82 -17.62 2.26
N PRO A 257 23.19 -16.39 2.68
CA PRO A 257 22.35 -15.22 2.47
C PRO A 257 22.21 -14.80 0.99
N SER A 258 22.95 -15.43 0.09
CA SER A 258 22.82 -15.23 -1.36
C SER A 258 21.68 -16.06 -1.95
N LEU A 259 21.15 -17.06 -1.22
CA LEU A 259 20.03 -17.87 -1.66
C LEU A 259 18.71 -17.11 -1.45
N ALA A 260 17.82 -17.21 -2.43
CA ALA A 260 16.50 -16.63 -2.35
C ALA A 260 15.66 -17.23 -1.21
N THR A 261 15.89 -18.49 -0.90
CA THR A 261 15.19 -19.22 0.17
C THR A 261 16.15 -20.17 0.90
N HIS A 262 15.96 -20.34 2.19
CA HIS A 262 16.66 -21.32 3.02
C HIS A 262 15.79 -21.69 4.23
N ALA A 263 15.93 -22.92 4.71
CA ALA A 263 15.13 -23.40 5.83
C ALA A 263 15.44 -22.62 7.12
N GLU A 264 14.39 -22.16 7.78
CA GLU A 264 14.43 -21.52 9.10
C GLU A 264 14.01 -22.54 10.19
N HIS A 265 14.92 -22.82 11.10
CA HIS A 265 14.70 -23.82 12.14
C HIS A 265 14.49 -23.19 13.52
N ASP A 266 13.45 -22.36 13.64
CA ASP A 266 13.03 -21.85 14.94
C ASP A 266 12.61 -22.99 15.88
N LEU A 267 12.60 -22.72 17.18
CA LEU A 267 12.00 -23.61 18.15
C LEU A 267 11.31 -22.78 19.21
N PHE A 268 10.03 -23.08 19.43
CA PHE A 268 9.21 -22.42 20.44
C PHE A 268 8.65 -23.42 21.43
N ARG A 269 8.46 -22.95 22.66
CA ARG A 269 7.73 -23.60 23.71
C ARG A 269 6.40 -22.88 23.94
N VAL A 270 5.30 -23.57 23.70
CA VAL A 270 3.97 -23.09 24.08
C VAL A 270 3.72 -23.50 25.51
N ARG A 271 3.64 -22.54 26.43
CA ARG A 271 3.23 -22.77 27.83
C ARG A 271 1.73 -22.49 27.97
N PHE A 272 1.10 -23.34 28.75
CA PHE A 272 -0.32 -23.21 29.08
C PHE A 272 -0.48 -22.77 30.53
N THR A 273 -1.69 -22.33 30.90
CA THR A 273 -2.01 -22.06 32.32
C THR A 273 -1.94 -23.31 33.18
N GLU A 274 -2.16 -24.50 32.56
CA GLU A 274 -2.13 -25.78 33.22
C GLU A 274 -1.56 -26.86 32.29
N GLY A 275 -0.85 -27.85 32.89
CA GLY A 275 -0.31 -28.99 32.17
C GLY A 275 1.03 -28.73 31.45
N GLU A 276 1.52 -29.77 30.78
CA GLU A 276 2.85 -29.74 30.14
C GLU A 276 2.89 -28.87 28.91
N PRO A 277 4.04 -28.21 28.65
CA PRO A 277 4.23 -27.41 27.46
C PRO A 277 4.33 -28.25 26.18
N ILE A 278 4.10 -27.64 25.03
CA ILE A 278 4.25 -28.25 23.70
C ILE A 278 5.32 -27.48 22.92
N LEU A 279 6.15 -28.21 22.18
CA LEU A 279 7.16 -27.61 21.29
C LEU A 279 6.65 -27.54 19.86
N ARG A 280 6.92 -26.42 19.16
CA ARG A 280 6.68 -26.21 17.72
C ARG A 280 7.81 -25.42 17.09
N ASN A 281 8.01 -25.60 15.81
CA ASN A 281 9.04 -24.87 15.07
C ASN A 281 8.54 -23.51 14.56
N SER A 282 7.27 -23.44 14.19
CA SER A 282 6.68 -22.21 13.68
C SER A 282 5.16 -22.17 13.89
N PHE A 283 4.55 -21.03 13.61
CA PHE A 283 3.11 -20.87 13.75
C PHE A 283 2.52 -20.08 12.58
N LEU A 284 1.51 -20.66 11.93
CA LEU A 284 0.60 -19.89 11.07
C LEU A 284 -0.54 -19.34 11.93
N THR A 285 -0.79 -18.03 11.80
CA THR A 285 -1.75 -17.32 12.64
C THR A 285 -2.97 -16.87 11.85
N SER A 286 -4.14 -16.87 12.51
CA SER A 286 -5.41 -16.37 11.95
C SER A 286 -5.99 -15.28 12.87
N TYR A 287 -5.20 -14.23 13.12
CA TYR A 287 -5.64 -13.10 13.93
C TYR A 287 -6.48 -12.12 13.10
N LYS A 288 -7.29 -11.31 13.78
CA LYS A 288 -8.05 -10.25 13.14
C LYS A 288 -7.14 -9.11 12.73
N GLU A 289 -7.59 -8.37 11.76
CA GLU A 289 -6.92 -7.17 11.24
C GLU A 289 -7.90 -5.99 11.20
N GLU A 290 -7.38 -4.78 11.20
CA GLU A 290 -8.15 -3.55 11.04
C GLU A 290 -7.45 -2.56 10.13
N GLN A 291 -8.14 -1.51 9.70
CA GLN A 291 -7.52 -0.41 8.96
C GLN A 291 -6.37 0.19 9.78
N HIS A 292 -5.22 0.37 9.15
CA HIS A 292 -4.10 1.05 9.79
C HIS A 292 -4.38 2.53 10.03
N SER A 293 -5.29 3.13 9.24
CA SER A 293 -5.64 4.55 9.31
C SER A 293 -7.15 4.76 9.18
N SER A 294 -7.70 5.72 9.91
CA SER A 294 -9.10 6.15 9.81
C SER A 294 -9.39 7.08 8.62
N LEU A 295 -8.39 7.57 7.90
CA LEU A 295 -8.54 8.61 6.87
C LEU A 295 -9.63 8.30 5.83
N GLY A 296 -9.75 7.04 5.40
CA GLY A 296 -10.79 6.64 4.46
C GLY A 296 -12.19 6.80 5.06
N VAL A 297 -12.38 6.32 6.27
CA VAL A 297 -13.65 6.40 7.01
C VAL A 297 -14.02 7.86 7.29
N ASP A 298 -13.04 8.66 7.73
CA ASP A 298 -13.21 10.08 8.04
C ASP A 298 -13.66 10.91 6.82
N MET A 299 -13.23 10.48 5.62
CA MET A 299 -13.70 11.08 4.35
C MET A 299 -15.06 10.54 3.87
N GLY A 300 -15.68 9.60 4.57
CA GLY A 300 -16.95 8.99 4.19
C GLY A 300 -16.82 7.84 3.18
N VAL A 301 -15.63 7.22 3.07
CA VAL A 301 -15.49 5.99 2.31
C VAL A 301 -16.22 4.86 3.03
N LYS A 302 -17.06 4.14 2.31
CA LYS A 302 -17.82 3.00 2.83
C LYS A 302 -16.91 1.83 3.17
N MET A 303 -17.30 1.04 4.15
CA MET A 303 -16.60 -0.17 4.55
C MET A 303 -17.35 -1.42 4.09
N LEU A 304 -16.59 -2.46 3.75
CA LEU A 304 -17.07 -3.84 3.63
C LEU A 304 -16.26 -4.69 4.62
N GLY A 305 -16.90 -5.10 5.70
CA GLY A 305 -16.18 -5.65 6.85
C GLY A 305 -15.22 -4.59 7.45
N ASN A 306 -13.95 -4.96 7.57
CA ASN A 306 -12.88 -4.08 8.05
C ASN A 306 -12.11 -3.34 6.93
N LYS A 307 -12.60 -3.37 5.67
CA LYS A 307 -11.87 -2.86 4.49
C LYS A 307 -12.63 -1.77 3.76
N LEU A 308 -11.90 -0.81 3.17
CA LEU A 308 -12.47 0.30 2.40
C LEU A 308 -13.05 -0.21 1.08
N THR A 309 -14.32 0.10 0.80
CA THR A 309 -14.96 -0.30 -0.45
C THR A 309 -14.31 0.39 -1.65
N ALA A 310 -13.87 -0.39 -2.64
CA ALA A 310 -13.27 0.09 -3.86
C ALA A 310 -13.82 -0.67 -5.07
N ASP A 311 -14.16 0.07 -6.14
CA ASP A 311 -14.75 -0.48 -7.36
C ASP A 311 -13.63 -0.88 -8.34
N GLN A 312 -13.43 -2.18 -8.52
CA GLN A 312 -12.43 -2.70 -9.44
C GLN A 312 -12.68 -2.26 -10.89
N SER A 313 -13.94 -2.14 -11.32
CA SER A 313 -14.28 -1.71 -12.68
C SER A 313 -13.90 -0.25 -12.96
N LYS A 314 -13.74 0.54 -11.90
CA LYS A 314 -13.32 1.95 -11.92
C LYS A 314 -11.88 2.15 -11.41
N GLY A 315 -11.05 1.11 -11.50
CA GLY A 315 -9.64 1.20 -11.09
C GLY A 315 -9.46 1.38 -9.58
N LEU A 316 -10.32 0.78 -8.76
CA LEU A 316 -10.29 0.87 -7.31
C LEU A 316 -10.68 2.25 -6.74
N MET A 317 -11.47 3.02 -7.49
CA MET A 317 -12.08 4.24 -6.98
C MET A 317 -13.15 3.87 -5.91
N THR A 318 -13.17 4.64 -4.84
CA THR A 318 -14.15 4.48 -3.75
C THR A 318 -15.49 5.13 -4.10
N ASN A 319 -16.44 5.09 -3.17
CA ASN A 319 -17.69 5.87 -3.30
C ASN A 319 -17.47 7.40 -3.20
N VAL A 320 -16.30 7.85 -2.75
CA VAL A 320 -15.93 9.27 -2.73
C VAL A 320 -15.21 9.59 -4.05
N PRO A 321 -15.79 10.42 -4.94
CA PRO A 321 -15.20 10.72 -6.23
C PRO A 321 -13.80 11.30 -6.10
N GLY A 322 -12.85 10.76 -6.87
CA GLY A 322 -11.45 11.18 -6.82
C GLY A 322 -10.59 10.55 -5.73
N VAL A 323 -11.18 9.65 -4.91
CA VAL A 323 -10.47 8.88 -3.87
C VAL A 323 -10.38 7.41 -4.28
N TYR A 324 -9.17 6.87 -4.28
CA TYR A 324 -8.85 5.47 -4.59
C TYR A 324 -8.33 4.76 -3.34
N ALA A 325 -8.69 3.48 -3.15
CA ALA A 325 -8.17 2.64 -2.07
C ALA A 325 -7.47 1.41 -2.65
N ILE A 326 -6.19 1.21 -2.33
CA ILE A 326 -5.32 0.20 -2.94
C ILE A 326 -4.54 -0.60 -1.91
N GLY A 327 -4.06 -1.77 -2.30
CA GLY A 327 -3.38 -2.71 -1.41
C GLY A 327 -4.31 -3.25 -0.33
N ASP A 328 -3.76 -3.63 0.78
CA ASP A 328 -4.48 -4.34 1.85
C ASP A 328 -5.70 -3.58 2.40
N CYS A 329 -5.71 -2.24 2.33
CA CYS A 329 -6.81 -1.45 2.88
C CYS A 329 -8.12 -1.57 2.10
N ASN A 330 -8.10 -2.05 0.84
CA ASN A 330 -9.28 -2.15 0.00
C ASN A 330 -10.07 -3.47 0.20
N SER A 331 -11.30 -3.51 -0.30
CA SER A 331 -12.27 -4.58 -0.06
C SER A 331 -12.17 -5.79 -1.00
N ASP A 332 -11.14 -5.93 -1.81
CA ASP A 332 -10.95 -7.12 -2.63
C ASP A 332 -10.42 -8.33 -1.84
N ASN A 333 -10.03 -8.09 -0.60
CA ASN A 333 -9.64 -9.09 0.38
C ASN A 333 -8.38 -9.91 0.02
N VAL A 334 -7.48 -9.35 -0.78
CA VAL A 334 -6.18 -9.94 -1.09
C VAL A 334 -5.07 -9.10 -0.48
N THR A 335 -4.23 -9.72 0.36
CA THR A 335 -3.24 -9.02 1.20
C THR A 335 -1.83 -9.59 1.01
N ASN A 336 -1.31 -9.52 -0.22
CA ASN A 336 0.07 -9.89 -0.55
C ASN A 336 0.74 -8.80 -1.40
N VAL A 337 2.07 -8.87 -1.49
CA VAL A 337 2.86 -7.85 -2.21
C VAL A 337 2.55 -7.81 -3.71
N PRO A 338 2.50 -8.95 -4.45
CA PRO A 338 2.14 -8.93 -5.87
C PRO A 338 0.79 -8.28 -6.15
N HIS A 339 -0.22 -8.58 -5.34
CA HIS A 339 -1.53 -7.97 -5.47
C HIS A 339 -1.51 -6.48 -5.12
N ALA A 340 -0.79 -6.07 -4.08
CA ALA A 340 -0.60 -4.67 -3.73
C ALA A 340 0.03 -3.89 -4.91
N LEU A 341 1.03 -4.45 -5.59
CA LEU A 341 1.62 -3.87 -6.79
C LEU A 341 0.61 -3.75 -7.94
N PHE A 342 -0.18 -4.79 -8.17
CA PHE A 342 -1.24 -4.79 -9.18
C PHE A 342 -2.27 -3.69 -8.93
N THR A 343 -2.78 -3.57 -7.70
CA THR A 343 -3.79 -2.57 -7.35
C THR A 343 -3.25 -1.15 -7.49
N GLY A 344 -2.00 -0.90 -7.09
CA GLY A 344 -1.33 0.38 -7.27
C GLY A 344 -1.20 0.76 -8.74
N LYS A 345 -0.70 -0.17 -9.58
CA LYS A 345 -0.60 0.04 -11.03
C LYS A 345 -1.96 0.32 -11.66
N ARG A 346 -2.97 -0.48 -11.29
CA ARG A 346 -4.34 -0.33 -11.82
C ARG A 346 -4.92 1.05 -11.48
N ALA A 347 -4.85 1.45 -10.22
CA ALA A 347 -5.35 2.76 -9.78
C ALA A 347 -4.63 3.92 -10.49
N GLY A 348 -3.31 3.85 -10.63
CA GLY A 348 -2.53 4.88 -11.32
C GLY A 348 -2.94 5.08 -12.78
N VAL A 349 -3.25 3.98 -13.50
CA VAL A 349 -3.73 4.06 -14.90
C VAL A 349 -5.10 4.72 -14.97
N TYR A 350 -6.06 4.28 -14.16
CA TYR A 350 -7.41 4.83 -14.16
C TYR A 350 -7.45 6.31 -13.72
N LEU A 351 -6.68 6.64 -12.69
CA LEU A 351 -6.53 8.01 -12.19
C LEU A 351 -5.99 8.94 -13.28
N HIS A 352 -4.96 8.50 -14.01
CA HIS A 352 -4.42 9.27 -15.14
C HIS A 352 -5.49 9.54 -16.19
N VAL A 353 -6.20 8.50 -16.64
CA VAL A 353 -7.27 8.64 -17.64
C VAL A 353 -8.39 9.54 -17.16
N GLN A 354 -8.77 9.45 -15.87
CA GLN A 354 -9.77 10.35 -15.29
C GLN A 354 -9.31 11.81 -15.32
N LEU A 355 -8.07 12.08 -14.92
CA LEU A 355 -7.50 13.43 -14.96
C LEU A 355 -7.49 14.01 -16.39
N GLU A 356 -7.16 13.19 -17.41
CA GLU A 356 -7.16 13.65 -18.80
C GLU A 356 -8.58 13.96 -19.30
N ARG A 357 -9.58 13.16 -18.94
CA ARG A 357 -10.99 13.45 -19.26
C ARG A 357 -11.46 14.75 -18.62
N GLU A 358 -11.04 15.03 -17.39
CA GLU A 358 -11.35 16.28 -16.69
C GLU A 358 -10.65 17.48 -17.36
N ASN A 359 -9.40 17.30 -17.83
CA ASN A 359 -8.66 18.31 -18.56
C ASN A 359 -9.33 18.62 -19.91
N GLU A 360 -9.67 17.57 -20.68
CA GLU A 360 -10.40 17.69 -21.96
C GLU A 360 -11.70 18.46 -21.79
N ALA A 361 -12.53 18.09 -20.80
CA ALA A 361 -13.79 18.78 -20.54
C ALA A 361 -13.58 20.27 -20.20
N ALA A 362 -12.55 20.59 -19.42
CA ALA A 362 -12.22 21.97 -19.09
C ALA A 362 -11.70 22.77 -20.31
N GLU A 363 -10.89 22.16 -21.17
CA GLU A 363 -10.37 22.77 -22.38
C GLU A 363 -11.51 23.04 -23.39
N LEU A 364 -12.42 22.11 -23.60
CA LEU A 364 -13.58 22.27 -24.47
C LEU A 364 -14.51 23.37 -23.95
N ALA A 365 -14.81 23.39 -22.65
CA ALA A 365 -15.63 24.46 -22.06
C ALA A 365 -14.99 25.84 -22.21
N ALA A 366 -13.66 25.94 -22.15
CA ALA A 366 -12.94 27.19 -22.36
C ALA A 366 -13.00 27.65 -23.83
N LEU A 367 -13.00 26.73 -24.78
CA LEU A 367 -13.21 27.08 -26.21
C LEU A 367 -14.61 27.64 -26.46
N ASP A 368 -15.64 27.04 -25.88
CA ASP A 368 -17.03 27.50 -25.98
C ASP A 368 -17.24 28.90 -25.36
N GLY A 369 -16.51 29.18 -24.24
CA GLY A 369 -16.53 30.47 -23.56
C GLY A 369 -15.64 31.57 -24.14
N LYS A 370 -14.96 31.32 -25.29
CA LYS A 370 -13.98 32.25 -25.90
C LYS A 370 -12.85 32.69 -24.97
N SER A 371 -12.52 31.92 -23.97
CA SER A 371 -11.35 32.14 -23.11
C SER A 371 -10.11 31.54 -23.78
N SER A 372 -9.01 32.30 -23.86
CA SER A 372 -7.76 31.82 -24.45
C SER A 372 -7.17 30.70 -23.54
N VAL A 373 -7.21 29.47 -23.99
CA VAL A 373 -6.51 28.36 -23.34
C VAL A 373 -5.03 28.48 -23.70
N SER A 374 -4.20 28.76 -22.71
CA SER A 374 -2.76 28.64 -22.87
C SER A 374 -2.41 27.17 -23.04
N ARG A 375 -2.03 26.76 -24.26
CA ARG A 375 -1.42 25.44 -24.48
C ARG A 375 -0.16 25.35 -23.58
N ARG A 376 -0.14 24.39 -22.66
CA ARG A 376 1.09 24.05 -21.95
C ARG A 376 2.17 23.76 -22.98
N SER A 377 3.24 24.56 -23.01
CA SER A 377 4.39 24.32 -23.88
C SER A 377 5.18 23.12 -23.33
N PHE A 378 4.75 21.90 -23.70
CA PHE A 378 5.44 20.68 -23.29
C PHE A 378 6.73 20.41 -24.07
N HIS A 379 6.96 21.14 -25.19
CA HIS A 379 8.02 20.73 -26.12
C HIS A 379 9.44 21.08 -25.68
N ASP A 380 9.67 22.17 -24.97
CA ASP A 380 11.04 22.62 -24.67
C ASP A 380 11.69 21.92 -23.47
N HIS A 381 10.87 21.37 -22.55
CA HIS A 381 11.36 20.62 -21.38
C HIS A 381 11.42 19.10 -21.58
N ALA A 382 10.77 18.57 -22.62
CA ALA A 382 10.60 17.13 -22.79
C ALA A 382 11.94 16.39 -22.99
N ARG A 383 12.88 16.98 -23.73
CA ARG A 383 14.17 16.34 -24.07
C ARG A 383 15.10 16.36 -22.87
N SER A 384 15.25 17.48 -22.19
CA SER A 384 16.06 17.58 -20.99
C SER A 384 15.48 16.75 -19.81
N LEU A 385 14.15 16.62 -19.76
CA LEU A 385 13.48 15.76 -18.81
C LEU A 385 13.75 14.27 -19.10
N TRP A 386 13.75 13.88 -20.37
CA TRP A 386 14.08 12.51 -20.78
C TRP A 386 15.49 12.12 -20.34
N ASP A 387 16.50 12.97 -20.62
CA ASP A 387 17.88 12.69 -20.28
C ASP A 387 18.08 12.54 -18.76
N ARG A 388 17.41 13.37 -17.94
CA ARG A 388 17.47 13.28 -16.48
C ARG A 388 16.73 12.06 -15.91
N MET A 389 15.64 11.64 -16.55
CA MET A 389 14.77 10.55 -16.05
C MET A 389 15.22 9.15 -16.48
N ASN A 390 16.25 9.02 -17.32
CA ASN A 390 16.70 7.70 -17.77
C ASN A 390 17.79 7.08 -16.89
N GLY A 391 18.26 7.78 -15.87
CA GLY A 391 19.35 7.31 -15.02
C GLY A 391 20.70 7.26 -15.71
N GLU A 392 21.73 6.92 -14.97
CA GLU A 392 23.07 6.72 -15.50
C GLU A 392 23.28 5.29 -16.01
N LYS A 393 24.18 5.13 -16.99
CA LYS A 393 24.60 3.81 -17.47
C LYS A 393 25.22 3.02 -16.31
N GLY A 394 24.66 1.87 -16.01
CA GLY A 394 25.10 1.00 -14.91
C GLY A 394 24.13 0.93 -13.74
N ASP A 395 23.20 1.88 -13.60
CA ASP A 395 22.12 1.81 -12.60
C ASP A 395 20.92 0.96 -13.06
N LEU A 396 20.91 0.54 -14.31
CA LEU A 396 19.84 -0.29 -14.85
C LEU A 396 20.10 -1.76 -14.52
N LEU A 397 19.08 -2.44 -14.07
CA LEU A 397 19.01 -3.91 -14.02
C LEU A 397 19.03 -4.50 -15.45
N TYR A 398 19.77 -3.87 -16.35
CA TYR A 398 19.87 -4.36 -17.71
C TYR A 398 21.04 -5.31 -17.81
N ALA A 399 20.71 -6.48 -18.17
CA ALA A 399 21.63 -7.53 -18.43
C ALA A 399 21.65 -7.83 -19.92
N GLY A 400 22.19 -6.93 -20.72
CA GLY A 400 22.31 -7.15 -22.16
C GLY A 400 23.04 -8.43 -22.55
N SER A 401 23.88 -8.97 -21.67
CA SER A 401 24.52 -10.29 -21.81
C SER A 401 23.55 -11.46 -21.57
N PHE A 402 22.51 -11.30 -20.74
CA PHE A 402 21.53 -12.36 -20.48
C PHE A 402 20.66 -12.71 -21.69
N ASP A 403 20.38 -11.74 -22.56
CA ASP A 403 19.65 -12.03 -23.80
C ASP A 403 20.42 -12.99 -24.70
N GLN A 404 21.75 -12.92 -24.70
CA GLN A 404 22.61 -13.86 -25.43
C GLN A 404 22.67 -15.22 -24.77
N GLU A 405 22.74 -15.29 -23.43
CA GLU A 405 22.72 -16.55 -22.67
C GLU A 405 21.40 -17.26 -22.82
N LEU A 406 20.28 -16.56 -22.78
CA LEU A 406 18.95 -17.13 -23.02
C LEU A 406 18.77 -17.64 -24.45
N GLN A 407 19.34 -16.96 -25.45
CA GLN A 407 19.29 -17.37 -26.86
C GLN A 407 20.19 -18.59 -27.12
N ASN A 408 21.32 -18.71 -26.45
CA ASN A 408 22.25 -19.81 -26.61
C ASN A 408 21.84 -21.10 -25.88
N GLY A 409 20.75 -21.06 -25.09
CA GLY A 409 20.22 -22.26 -24.41
C GLY A 409 21.10 -22.77 -23.27
N GLU A 410 22.07 -22.02 -22.83
CA GLU A 410 22.91 -22.35 -21.68
C GLU A 410 22.14 -22.12 -20.37
N ARG A 411 21.29 -23.09 -20.04
CA ARG A 411 20.65 -23.17 -18.71
C ARG A 411 21.55 -24.01 -17.80
N ASN A 412 22.39 -23.38 -17.06
CA ASN A 412 22.94 -23.94 -15.84
C ASN A 412 22.19 -23.31 -14.66
N TYR A 413 21.08 -23.93 -14.25
CA TYR A 413 20.44 -23.73 -12.95
C TYR A 413 20.63 -24.99 -12.12
#